data_4fb6dfc07e36bb19da4a59eac5e75224
#
_entry.id   4fb6dfc07e36bb19da4a59eac5e75224
#
_cell.length_a   1.000
_cell.length_b   1.000
_cell.length_c   1.000
_cell.angle_alpha   90.00
_cell.angle_beta   90.00
_cell.angle_gamma   90.00
#
_symmetry.space_group_name_H-M   'P 1'
#
loop_
_entity.id
_entity.type
_entity.pdbx_description
1 polymer ?
#
loop_
_entity_poly.entity_id
_entity_poly.type
_entity_poly.pdbx_seq_one_letter_code
_entity_poly.pdbx_strand_id
1 'polypeptide(L)'
;MKNIAVTTLPEQVTGKTQSHLTTLSSGHQVHKEIMQPITALQQAALKSGFNIAIASGFRDFERQLNIWNAKFSGIRPVFDRQLNVVDMDSLDDWQKVQAILHFSALPGSSRHHWGTDFDFYDRAAIDDNYQLQLSPQEYTHCGPFCGATNWLHTHAQQFGFYFPYQGAGTGVAPEPWHLSYFPIANQYLNKLADEPK
;
A
#
# COMPACT_ATOMS: atom_id res chain seq x y z
N MET A 1 -16.14 -16.61 2.30
CA MET A 1 -14.98 -16.35 1.44
C MET A 1 -14.38 -17.70 1.03
N LYS A 2 -14.04 -17.91 -0.26
CA LYS A 2 -13.31 -19.12 -0.67
C LYS A 2 -11.93 -19.09 -0.07
N ASN A 3 -11.51 -20.20 0.54
CA ASN A 3 -10.15 -20.35 1.06
C ASN A 3 -9.24 -20.62 -0.15
N ILE A 4 -8.53 -19.58 -0.62
CA ILE A 4 -7.60 -19.68 -1.76
C ILE A 4 -6.23 -19.96 -1.16
N ALA A 5 -5.77 -21.23 -1.23
CA ALA A 5 -4.42 -21.55 -0.83
C ALA A 5 -3.44 -21.18 -1.95
N VAL A 6 -2.42 -20.41 -1.63
CA VAL A 6 -1.32 -20.08 -2.55
C VAL A 6 0.01 -20.56 -1.98
N THR A 7 0.92 -20.94 -2.86
CA THR A 7 2.30 -21.20 -2.46
C THR A 7 3.01 -19.88 -2.29
N THR A 8 3.53 -19.61 -1.10
CA THR A 8 4.32 -18.42 -0.78
C THR A 8 5.80 -18.79 -0.70
N LEU A 9 6.58 -18.34 -1.68
CA LEU A 9 8.03 -18.53 -1.69
C LEU A 9 8.73 -17.34 -1.01
N PRO A 10 9.89 -17.54 -0.35
CA PRO A 10 10.66 -16.46 0.28
C PRO A 10 10.94 -15.30 -0.68
N GLU A 11 11.25 -15.59 -1.95
CA GLU A 11 11.51 -14.57 -2.97
C GLU A 11 10.27 -13.76 -3.33
N GLN A 12 9.07 -14.33 -3.21
CA GLN A 12 7.80 -13.60 -3.38
C GLN A 12 7.53 -12.71 -2.18
N VAL A 13 7.78 -13.22 -0.96
CA VAL A 13 7.61 -12.47 0.30
C VAL A 13 8.48 -11.22 0.30
N THR A 14 9.73 -11.36 -0.16
CA THR A 14 10.74 -10.28 -0.14
C THR A 14 10.77 -9.41 -1.40
N GLY A 15 9.91 -9.66 -2.39
CA GLY A 15 9.86 -8.88 -3.63
C GLY A 15 11.00 -9.16 -4.62
N LYS A 16 11.66 -10.31 -4.49
CA LYS A 16 12.80 -10.70 -5.36
C LYS A 16 12.36 -11.50 -6.59
N THR A 17 11.08 -11.78 -6.77
CA THR A 17 10.51 -12.42 -7.94
C THR A 17 9.14 -11.84 -8.28
N GLN A 18 8.75 -11.98 -9.55
CA GLN A 18 7.45 -11.54 -10.08
C GLN A 18 6.58 -12.73 -10.56
N SER A 19 6.97 -13.97 -10.27
CA SER A 19 6.34 -15.19 -10.78
C SER A 19 4.87 -15.37 -10.38
N HIS A 20 4.42 -14.69 -9.32
CA HIS A 20 3.06 -14.71 -8.79
C HIS A 20 2.19 -13.57 -9.32
N LEU A 21 2.74 -12.67 -10.13
CA LEU A 21 2.08 -11.44 -10.57
C LEU A 21 1.40 -11.58 -11.94
N THR A 22 0.49 -10.67 -12.19
CA THR A 22 -0.10 -10.35 -13.50
C THR A 22 -0.19 -8.84 -13.65
N THR A 23 -0.32 -8.37 -14.91
CA THR A 23 -0.45 -6.94 -15.20
C THR A 23 -1.91 -6.60 -15.50
N LEU A 24 -2.43 -5.59 -14.83
CA LEU A 24 -3.75 -5.02 -15.10
C LEU A 24 -3.72 -4.13 -16.37
N SER A 25 -4.89 -3.83 -16.92
CA SER A 25 -5.03 -2.91 -18.07
C SER A 25 -4.46 -1.51 -17.80
N SER A 26 -4.41 -1.10 -16.51
CA SER A 26 -3.79 0.14 -16.05
C SER A 26 -2.25 0.12 -16.07
N GLY A 27 -1.62 -1.01 -16.43
CA GLY A 27 -0.17 -1.21 -16.40
C GLY A 27 0.40 -1.61 -15.02
N HIS A 28 -0.39 -1.56 -13.95
CA HIS A 28 0.07 -1.97 -12.63
C HIS A 28 0.14 -3.49 -12.49
N GLN A 29 1.20 -3.97 -11.85
CA GLN A 29 1.34 -5.37 -11.49
C GLN A 29 0.70 -5.64 -10.13
N VAL A 30 -0.05 -6.75 -10.06
CA VAL A 30 -0.71 -7.24 -8.85
C VAL A 30 -0.60 -8.76 -8.79
N HIS A 31 -0.84 -9.35 -7.62
CA HIS A 31 -0.94 -10.80 -7.49
C HIS A 31 -2.07 -11.34 -8.40
N LYS A 32 -1.81 -12.41 -9.16
CA LYS A 32 -2.77 -12.95 -10.13
C LYS A 32 -4.15 -13.29 -9.55
N GLU A 33 -4.19 -13.74 -8.29
CA GLU A 33 -5.42 -14.10 -7.60
C GLU A 33 -6.30 -12.90 -7.20
N ILE A 34 -5.76 -11.66 -7.22
CA ILE A 34 -6.57 -10.47 -6.90
C ILE A 34 -7.14 -9.75 -8.12
N MET A 35 -6.79 -10.19 -9.33
CA MET A 35 -7.26 -9.54 -10.56
C MET A 35 -8.79 -9.48 -10.64
N GLN A 36 -9.48 -10.58 -10.38
CA GLN A 36 -10.95 -10.62 -10.38
C GLN A 36 -11.55 -9.82 -9.20
N PRO A 37 -11.12 -10.02 -7.94
CA PRO A 37 -11.59 -9.21 -6.81
C PRO A 37 -11.42 -7.71 -7.00
N ILE A 38 -10.27 -7.24 -7.51
CA ILE A 38 -10.05 -5.80 -7.70
C ILE A 38 -10.94 -5.24 -8.80
N THR A 39 -11.13 -5.98 -9.91
CA THR A 39 -12.05 -5.59 -10.99
C THR A 39 -13.49 -5.50 -10.47
N ALA A 40 -13.93 -6.45 -9.65
CA ALA A 40 -15.26 -6.43 -9.06
C ALA A 40 -15.45 -5.25 -8.10
N LEU A 41 -14.45 -4.96 -7.26
CA LEU A 41 -14.44 -3.78 -6.38
C LEU A 41 -14.56 -2.48 -7.18
N GLN A 42 -13.73 -2.32 -8.21
CA GLN A 42 -13.72 -1.13 -9.08
C GLN A 42 -15.08 -0.94 -9.79
N GLN A 43 -15.67 -2.01 -10.32
CA GLN A 43 -16.98 -1.95 -10.96
C GLN A 43 -18.11 -1.58 -9.99
N ALA A 44 -18.05 -2.08 -8.75
CA ALA A 44 -19.02 -1.71 -7.73
C ALA A 44 -18.87 -0.26 -7.28
N ALA A 45 -17.64 0.21 -7.09
CA ALA A 45 -17.34 1.60 -6.78
C ALA A 45 -17.83 2.55 -7.88
N LEU A 46 -17.58 2.20 -9.15
CA LEU A 46 -18.00 2.99 -10.30
C LEU A 46 -19.52 3.18 -10.37
N LYS A 47 -20.29 2.15 -10.04
CA LYS A 47 -21.76 2.24 -9.94
C LYS A 47 -22.23 3.20 -8.83
N SER A 48 -21.38 3.45 -7.84
CA SER A 48 -21.62 4.38 -6.73
C SER A 48 -21.00 5.78 -6.99
N GLY A 49 -20.46 6.02 -8.20
CA GLY A 49 -19.89 7.31 -8.60
C GLY A 49 -18.40 7.48 -8.31
N PHE A 50 -17.69 6.42 -7.86
CA PHE A 50 -16.26 6.46 -7.55
C PHE A 50 -15.45 5.69 -8.58
N ASN A 51 -14.39 6.29 -9.11
CA ASN A 51 -13.46 5.62 -10.04
C ASN A 51 -12.17 5.25 -9.32
N ILE A 52 -12.17 4.11 -8.63
CA ILE A 52 -11.01 3.63 -7.87
C ILE A 52 -9.89 3.24 -8.83
N ALA A 53 -8.85 4.05 -8.85
CA ALA A 53 -7.63 3.83 -9.61
C ALA A 53 -6.46 3.43 -8.69
N ILE A 54 -5.46 2.75 -9.24
CA ILE A 54 -4.25 2.35 -8.51
C ILE A 54 -3.20 3.42 -8.71
N ALA A 55 -2.64 3.92 -7.62
CA ALA A 55 -1.49 4.82 -7.59
C ALA A 55 -0.17 4.03 -7.52
N SER A 56 -0.15 2.95 -6.73
CA SER A 56 1.00 2.07 -6.55
C SER A 56 0.52 0.65 -6.30
N GLY A 57 0.96 -0.30 -7.12
CA GLY A 57 0.71 -1.73 -6.95
C GLY A 57 1.96 -2.45 -6.41
N PHE A 58 2.33 -3.57 -7.06
CA PHE A 58 3.55 -4.30 -6.73
C PHE A 58 4.78 -3.40 -6.76
N ARG A 59 5.66 -3.64 -5.80
CA ARG A 59 6.96 -3.00 -5.67
C ARG A 59 8.01 -4.07 -5.39
N ASP A 60 9.01 -4.20 -6.27
CA ASP A 60 10.11 -5.13 -6.04
C ASP A 60 11.07 -4.66 -4.93
N PHE A 61 11.97 -5.56 -4.54
CA PHE A 61 12.96 -5.29 -3.51
C PHE A 61 13.84 -4.08 -3.84
N GLU A 62 14.34 -3.99 -5.07
CA GLU A 62 15.26 -2.93 -5.49
C GLU A 62 14.57 -1.56 -5.51
N ARG A 63 13.33 -1.48 -5.97
CA ARG A 63 12.54 -0.25 -5.91
C ARG A 63 12.32 0.21 -4.47
N GLN A 64 12.02 -0.73 -3.55
CA GLN A 64 11.87 -0.40 -2.13
C GLN A 64 13.18 0.05 -1.51
N LEU A 65 14.30 -0.59 -1.86
CA LEU A 65 15.65 -0.21 -1.41
C LEU A 65 16.00 1.21 -1.88
N ASN A 66 15.73 1.53 -3.14
CA ASN A 66 15.95 2.87 -3.69
C ASN A 66 15.11 3.94 -2.97
N ILE A 67 13.84 3.65 -2.65
CA ILE A 67 12.99 4.55 -1.86
C ILE A 67 13.58 4.76 -0.47
N TRP A 68 14.00 3.68 0.18
CA TRP A 68 14.59 3.70 1.51
C TRP A 68 15.87 4.54 1.56
N ASN A 69 16.80 4.26 0.64
CA ASN A 69 18.07 4.97 0.56
C ASN A 69 17.88 6.47 0.24
N ALA A 70 16.95 6.81 -0.66
CA ALA A 70 16.62 8.21 -0.97
C ALA A 70 16.02 8.96 0.24
N LYS A 71 15.26 8.28 1.08
CA LYS A 71 14.77 8.83 2.35
C LYS A 71 15.89 8.98 3.37
N PHE A 72 16.74 7.96 3.51
CA PHE A 72 17.86 7.96 4.46
C PHE A 72 18.87 9.08 4.17
N SER A 73 19.12 9.36 2.90
CA SER A 73 20.00 10.44 2.44
C SER A 73 19.35 11.81 2.32
N GLY A 74 18.07 11.98 2.76
CA GLY A 74 17.36 13.25 2.71
C GLY A 74 16.91 13.69 1.30
N ILE A 75 17.17 12.90 0.24
CA ILE A 75 16.72 13.20 -1.15
C ILE A 75 15.20 13.15 -1.27
N ARG A 76 14.55 12.23 -0.54
CA ARG A 76 13.10 12.16 -0.43
C ARG A 76 12.67 12.61 0.97
N PRO A 77 11.58 13.39 1.09
CA PRO A 77 11.09 13.82 2.39
C PRO A 77 10.65 12.62 3.24
N VAL A 78 10.94 12.71 4.53
CA VAL A 78 10.42 11.84 5.58
C VAL A 78 9.48 12.68 6.43
N PHE A 79 8.37 12.10 6.86
CA PHE A 79 7.37 12.78 7.67
C PHE A 79 7.28 12.16 9.06
N ASP A 80 7.06 13.00 10.07
CA ASP A 80 6.69 12.54 11.40
C ASP A 80 5.20 12.15 11.47
N ARG A 81 4.73 11.70 12.63
CA ARG A 81 3.32 11.32 12.83
C ARG A 81 2.34 12.49 12.72
N GLN A 82 2.82 13.74 12.85
CA GLN A 82 2.08 14.97 12.67
C GLN A 82 2.15 15.50 11.23
N LEU A 83 2.80 14.75 10.33
CA LEU A 83 3.01 15.08 8.92
C LEU A 83 3.93 16.30 8.69
N ASN A 84 4.76 16.65 9.66
CA ASN A 84 5.84 17.61 9.44
C ASN A 84 7.01 16.93 8.75
N VAL A 85 7.71 17.67 7.89
CA VAL A 85 8.95 17.17 7.27
C VAL A 85 10.03 17.07 8.35
N VAL A 86 10.64 15.90 8.44
CA VAL A 86 11.74 15.62 9.37
C VAL A 86 13.05 16.14 8.75
N ASP A 87 13.82 16.90 9.51
CA ASP A 87 15.18 17.27 9.14
C ASP A 87 16.13 16.07 9.34
N MET A 88 16.34 15.32 8.26
CA MET A 88 17.13 14.09 8.28
C MET A 88 18.61 14.35 8.59
N ASP A 89 19.14 15.55 8.29
CA ASP A 89 20.56 15.86 8.54
C ASP A 89 20.86 16.09 10.02
N SER A 90 19.85 16.43 10.81
CA SER A 90 19.97 16.60 12.27
C SER A 90 19.95 15.28 13.06
N LEU A 91 19.66 14.15 12.41
CA LEU A 91 19.44 12.84 13.04
C LEU A 91 20.67 11.94 12.92
N ASP A 92 20.92 11.12 13.95
CA ASP A 92 21.83 9.97 13.82
C ASP A 92 21.20 8.85 12.98
N ASP A 93 22.00 7.85 12.60
CA ASP A 93 21.55 6.77 11.69
C ASP A 93 20.38 5.97 12.25
N TRP A 94 20.34 5.72 13.56
CA TRP A 94 19.23 5.00 14.20
C TRP A 94 17.95 5.83 14.21
N GLN A 95 18.05 7.10 14.52
CA GLN A 95 16.93 8.04 14.46
C GLN A 95 16.37 8.17 13.05
N LYS A 96 17.24 8.20 12.00
CA LYS A 96 16.83 8.16 10.59
C LYS A 96 16.01 6.90 10.28
N VAL A 97 16.50 5.73 10.69
CA VAL A 97 15.78 4.46 10.53
C VAL A 97 14.40 4.52 11.17
N GLN A 98 14.32 4.98 12.42
CA GLN A 98 13.05 5.09 13.14
C GLN A 98 12.08 6.06 12.45
N ALA A 99 12.55 7.21 11.98
CA ALA A 99 11.74 8.19 11.27
C ALA A 99 11.17 7.61 9.96
N ILE A 100 12.00 6.89 9.18
CA ILE A 100 11.57 6.28 7.92
C ILE A 100 10.50 5.20 8.15
N LEU A 101 10.65 4.40 9.22
CA LEU A 101 9.73 3.29 9.55
C LEU A 101 8.29 3.74 9.85
N HIS A 102 8.04 5.03 10.09
CA HIS A 102 6.67 5.52 10.29
C HIS A 102 5.78 5.32 9.06
N PHE A 103 6.34 5.46 7.83
CA PHE A 103 5.60 5.39 6.57
C PHE A 103 6.29 4.53 5.51
N SER A 104 7.33 3.78 5.84
CA SER A 104 8.04 2.96 4.87
C SER A 104 8.57 1.69 5.50
N ALA A 105 8.12 0.56 4.99
CA ALA A 105 8.66 -0.73 5.39
C ALA A 105 10.12 -0.91 4.92
N LEU A 106 10.89 -1.70 5.65
CA LEU A 106 12.21 -2.13 5.22
C LEU A 106 12.13 -2.88 3.88
N PRO A 107 13.16 -2.77 3.02
CA PRO A 107 13.28 -3.63 1.84
C PRO A 107 13.21 -5.11 2.24
N GLY A 108 12.35 -5.86 1.57
CA GLY A 108 12.06 -7.26 1.89
C GLY A 108 10.92 -7.47 2.89
N SER A 109 10.40 -6.41 3.55
CA SER A 109 9.25 -6.52 4.47
C SER A 109 8.03 -5.70 4.04
N SER A 110 8.08 -5.06 2.88
CA SER A 110 6.97 -4.29 2.35
C SER A 110 5.84 -5.19 1.87
N ARG A 111 4.60 -4.89 2.26
CA ARG A 111 3.41 -5.60 1.79
C ARG A 111 3.19 -5.44 0.28
N HIS A 112 3.69 -4.36 -0.32
CA HIS A 112 3.69 -4.19 -1.78
C HIS A 112 4.50 -5.26 -2.53
N HIS A 113 5.44 -5.96 -1.87
CA HIS A 113 6.18 -7.09 -2.46
C HIS A 113 5.28 -8.28 -2.82
N TRP A 114 4.15 -8.43 -2.15
CA TRP A 114 3.23 -9.54 -2.35
C TRP A 114 2.30 -9.34 -3.55
N GLY A 115 2.16 -8.08 -4.02
CA GLY A 115 1.21 -7.72 -5.07
C GLY A 115 -0.26 -7.83 -4.64
N THR A 116 -0.53 -8.11 -3.37
CA THR A 116 -1.88 -8.19 -2.77
C THR A 116 -2.35 -6.87 -2.22
N ASP A 117 -1.44 -5.91 -2.14
CA ASP A 117 -1.59 -4.61 -1.52
C ASP A 117 -1.36 -3.51 -2.57
N PHE A 118 -2.16 -2.46 -2.52
CA PHE A 118 -2.05 -1.32 -3.42
C PHE A 118 -2.55 -0.04 -2.79
N ASP A 119 -1.96 1.07 -3.24
CA ASP A 119 -2.41 2.41 -2.91
C ASP A 119 -3.44 2.87 -3.96
N PHE A 120 -4.58 3.37 -3.51
CA PHE A 120 -5.65 3.82 -4.40
C PHE A 120 -5.84 5.33 -4.36
N TYR A 121 -6.53 5.85 -5.38
CA TYR A 121 -7.13 7.17 -5.40
C TYR A 121 -8.44 7.16 -6.21
N ASP A 122 -9.28 8.16 -6.04
CA ASP A 122 -10.48 8.33 -6.87
C ASP A 122 -10.17 9.21 -8.07
N ARG A 123 -10.02 8.60 -9.25
CA ARG A 123 -9.73 9.32 -10.49
C ARG A 123 -10.85 10.28 -10.91
N ALA A 124 -12.09 10.02 -10.49
CA ALA A 124 -13.23 10.89 -10.79
C ALA A 124 -13.25 12.18 -9.98
N ALA A 125 -12.50 12.23 -8.86
CA ALA A 125 -12.48 13.37 -7.95
C ALA A 125 -11.41 14.42 -8.28
N ILE A 126 -10.57 14.17 -9.31
CA ILE A 126 -9.43 15.03 -9.65
C ILE A 126 -9.31 15.24 -11.15
N ASP A 127 -8.66 16.31 -11.56
CA ASP A 127 -8.29 16.59 -12.94
C ASP A 127 -6.89 16.02 -13.31
N ASP A 128 -6.48 16.20 -14.56
CA ASP A 128 -5.21 15.66 -15.06
C ASP A 128 -3.97 16.40 -14.52
N ASN A 129 -4.13 17.58 -13.95
CA ASN A 129 -3.03 18.37 -13.37
C ASN A 129 -2.83 18.11 -11.88
N TYR A 130 -3.73 17.34 -11.25
CA TYR A 130 -3.67 17.07 -9.82
C TYR A 130 -2.39 16.29 -9.46
N GLN A 131 -1.66 16.79 -8.47
CA GLN A 131 -0.45 16.14 -7.97
C GLN A 131 -0.76 15.29 -6.75
N LEU A 132 -1.01 14.01 -6.98
CA LEU A 132 -1.30 13.02 -5.93
C LEU A 132 -0.13 12.91 -4.94
N GLN A 133 -0.42 13.11 -3.66
CA GLN A 133 0.58 13.10 -2.57
C GLN A 133 0.59 11.81 -1.76
N LEU A 134 -0.52 11.05 -1.77
CA LEU A 134 -0.78 9.93 -0.84
C LEU A 134 -0.60 10.41 0.61
N SER A 135 -1.30 11.47 0.95
CA SER A 135 -1.31 12.09 2.27
C SER A 135 -2.66 11.90 2.97
N PRO A 136 -2.72 11.78 4.30
CA PRO A 136 -3.99 11.60 5.00
C PRO A 136 -5.03 12.68 4.69
N GLN A 137 -4.60 13.92 4.42
CA GLN A 137 -5.49 15.04 4.09
C GLN A 137 -6.29 14.81 2.80
N GLU A 138 -5.76 14.07 1.84
CA GLU A 138 -6.46 13.74 0.59
C GLU A 138 -7.62 12.76 0.81
N TYR A 139 -7.56 11.93 1.88
CA TYR A 139 -8.47 10.80 2.14
C TYR A 139 -9.43 11.05 3.30
N THR A 140 -9.23 12.10 4.08
CA THR A 140 -10.02 12.41 5.28
C THR A 140 -10.73 13.76 5.17
N HIS A 141 -11.77 13.95 5.99
CA HIS A 141 -12.54 15.19 6.12
C HIS A 141 -13.04 15.77 4.78
N CYS A 142 -12.36 16.81 4.24
CA CYS A 142 -12.74 17.49 3.01
C CYS A 142 -11.81 17.17 1.84
N GLY A 143 -10.95 16.16 1.97
CA GLY A 143 -10.05 15.74 0.89
C GLY A 143 -10.80 15.13 -0.29
N PRO A 144 -10.21 15.20 -1.50
CA PRO A 144 -10.89 14.76 -2.73
C PRO A 144 -11.27 13.28 -2.69
N PHE A 145 -10.54 12.44 -1.96
CA PHE A 145 -10.78 10.99 -1.91
C PHE A 145 -11.59 10.54 -0.69
N CYS A 146 -12.05 11.47 0.16
CA CYS A 146 -12.81 11.17 1.37
C CYS A 146 -14.08 10.34 1.07
N GLY A 147 -14.84 10.70 0.03
CA GLY A 147 -16.06 9.98 -0.36
C GLY A 147 -15.77 8.53 -0.76
N ALA A 148 -14.75 8.32 -1.61
CA ALA A 148 -14.32 6.99 -2.02
C ALA A 148 -13.79 6.16 -0.84
N THR A 149 -13.04 6.78 0.08
CA THR A 149 -12.52 6.14 1.29
C THR A 149 -13.66 5.66 2.20
N ASN A 150 -14.66 6.48 2.45
CA ASN A 150 -15.84 6.12 3.25
C ASN A 150 -16.64 4.99 2.61
N TRP A 151 -16.78 5.02 1.28
CA TRP A 151 -17.42 3.94 0.53
C TRP A 151 -16.63 2.63 0.67
N LEU A 152 -15.31 2.68 0.55
CA LEU A 152 -14.42 1.52 0.71
C LEU A 152 -14.45 0.96 2.13
N HIS A 153 -14.47 1.79 3.17
CA HIS A 153 -14.63 1.32 4.56
C HIS A 153 -15.91 0.50 4.76
N THR A 154 -16.97 0.86 4.05
CA THR A 154 -18.27 0.15 4.15
C THR A 154 -18.34 -1.10 3.28
N HIS A 155 -17.71 -1.11 2.10
CA HIS A 155 -17.96 -2.11 1.07
C HIS A 155 -16.77 -3.01 0.73
N ALA A 156 -15.51 -2.58 0.96
CA ALA A 156 -14.32 -3.30 0.50
C ALA A 156 -14.24 -4.74 1.02
N GLN A 157 -14.72 -5.00 2.24
CA GLN A 157 -14.72 -6.33 2.85
C GLN A 157 -15.56 -7.35 2.05
N GLN A 158 -16.62 -6.93 1.36
CA GLN A 158 -17.46 -7.79 0.51
C GLN A 158 -16.66 -8.39 -0.65
N PHE A 159 -15.59 -7.69 -1.07
CA PHE A 159 -14.67 -8.09 -2.13
C PHE A 159 -13.36 -8.69 -1.59
N GLY A 160 -13.24 -8.86 -0.26
CA GLY A 160 -12.07 -9.42 0.40
C GLY A 160 -10.97 -8.40 0.73
N PHE A 161 -11.22 -7.10 0.53
CA PHE A 161 -10.24 -6.05 0.84
C PHE A 161 -10.47 -5.44 2.22
N TYR A 162 -9.39 -4.93 2.82
CA TYR A 162 -9.41 -4.22 4.10
C TYR A 162 -8.26 -3.20 4.15
N PHE A 163 -8.32 -2.31 5.13
CA PHE A 163 -7.26 -1.34 5.43
C PHE A 163 -6.34 -1.90 6.51
N PRO A 164 -5.08 -2.25 6.20
CA PRO A 164 -4.17 -2.85 7.17
C PRO A 164 -3.57 -1.85 8.15
N TYR A 165 -3.50 -0.56 7.79
CA TYR A 165 -2.83 0.49 8.55
C TYR A 165 -3.85 1.52 9.08
N GLN A 166 -4.44 1.20 10.25
CA GLN A 166 -5.45 2.05 10.90
C GLN A 166 -4.92 2.83 12.09
N GLY A 167 -3.60 2.74 12.38
CA GLY A 167 -2.96 3.51 13.42
C GLY A 167 -3.21 3.06 14.86
N ALA A 168 -3.78 1.87 15.07
CA ALA A 168 -3.93 1.30 16.40
C ALA A 168 -2.63 0.63 16.85
N GLY A 169 -1.73 1.38 17.50
CA GLY A 169 -0.50 0.79 18.08
C GLY A 169 0.78 1.56 17.77
N THR A 170 1.92 0.90 18.01
CA THR A 170 3.27 1.45 17.85
C THR A 170 3.84 1.24 16.45
N GLY A 171 3.07 0.66 15.52
CA GLY A 171 3.52 0.31 14.16
C GLY A 171 3.46 1.48 13.16
N VAL A 172 3.28 1.13 11.90
CA VAL A 172 3.15 2.07 10.77
C VAL A 172 2.02 3.06 11.02
N ALA A 173 2.23 4.32 10.64
CA ALA A 173 1.22 5.37 10.72
C ALA A 173 -0.04 5.01 9.89
N PRO A 174 -1.20 5.63 10.16
CA PRO A 174 -2.39 5.41 9.35
C PRO A 174 -2.14 5.73 7.88
N GLU A 175 -2.50 4.79 7.01
CA GLU A 175 -2.42 4.96 5.56
C GLU A 175 -3.82 4.73 4.94
N PRO A 176 -4.66 5.77 4.88
CA PRO A 176 -6.03 5.64 4.40
C PRO A 176 -6.13 5.36 2.89
N TRP A 177 -5.02 5.43 2.17
CA TRP A 177 -4.90 5.06 0.74
C TRP A 177 -4.60 3.59 0.50
N HIS A 178 -4.15 2.84 1.53
CA HIS A 178 -3.61 1.50 1.39
C HIS A 178 -4.67 0.42 1.60
N LEU A 179 -4.94 -0.36 0.56
CA LEU A 179 -5.82 -1.52 0.58
C LEU A 179 -5.06 -2.82 0.45
N SER A 180 -5.53 -3.85 1.15
CA SER A 180 -4.95 -5.18 1.13
C SER A 180 -6.02 -6.24 0.89
N TYR A 181 -5.73 -7.25 0.07
CA TYR A 181 -6.59 -8.40 -0.15
C TYR A 181 -6.33 -9.50 0.88
N PHE A 182 -7.18 -9.57 1.91
CA PHE A 182 -7.01 -10.42 3.08
C PHE A 182 -6.76 -11.90 2.78
N PRO A 183 -7.51 -12.60 1.87
CA PRO A 183 -7.38 -14.04 1.70
C PRO A 183 -5.98 -14.51 1.28
N ILE A 184 -5.24 -13.65 0.59
CA ILE A 184 -3.87 -13.94 0.11
C ILE A 184 -2.84 -13.26 1.00
N ALA A 185 -3.03 -11.97 1.30
CA ALA A 185 -2.07 -11.19 2.09
C ALA A 185 -1.78 -11.81 3.46
N ASN A 186 -2.79 -12.42 4.10
CA ASN A 186 -2.61 -13.11 5.39
C ASN A 186 -1.65 -14.30 5.31
N GLN A 187 -1.58 -15.01 4.17
CA GLN A 187 -0.66 -16.11 3.96
C GLN A 187 0.79 -15.63 3.85
N TYR A 188 1.01 -14.50 3.14
CA TYR A 188 2.32 -13.84 3.07
C TYR A 188 2.74 -13.29 4.44
N LEU A 189 1.81 -12.70 5.19
CA LEU A 189 2.08 -12.16 6.52
C LEU A 189 2.53 -13.27 7.49
N ASN A 190 1.85 -14.42 7.48
CA ASN A 190 2.22 -15.57 8.30
C ASN A 190 3.61 -16.07 7.90
N LYS A 191 3.89 -16.19 6.59
CA LYS A 191 5.21 -16.62 6.10
C LYS A 191 6.31 -15.65 6.52
N LEU A 192 6.07 -14.33 6.45
CA LEU A 192 7.03 -13.31 6.91
C LEU A 192 7.30 -13.40 8.43
N ALA A 193 6.29 -13.78 9.22
CA ALA A 193 6.44 -13.95 10.66
C ALA A 193 7.21 -15.23 11.05
N ASP A 194 7.14 -16.26 10.20
CA ASP A 194 7.80 -17.56 10.41
C ASP A 194 9.27 -17.59 9.98
N GLU A 195 9.74 -16.58 9.23
CA GLU A 195 11.16 -16.49 8.83
C GLU A 195 12.02 -16.19 10.08
N PRO A 196 13.15 -16.91 10.27
CA PRO A 196 14.04 -16.67 11.41
C PRO A 196 14.58 -15.24 11.36
N LYS A 197 14.49 -14.55 12.49
CA LYS A 197 14.96 -13.18 12.70
C LYS A 197 16.48 -13.12 12.75
#